data_8c7356481a94d1ff9fb12880649a2f65
#
_entry.id   8c7356481a94d1ff9fb12880649a2f65
#
_cell.length_a   1.000
_cell.length_b   1.000
_cell.length_c   1.000
_cell.angle_alpha   90.00
_cell.angle_beta   90.00
_cell.angle_gamma   90.00
#
_symmetry.space_group_name_H-M   'P 1'
#
loop_
_entity.id
_entity.type
_entity.pdbx_description
1 polymer ?
#
loop_
_entity_poly.entity_id
_entity_poly.type
_entity_poly.pdbx_seq_one_letter_code
_entity_poly.pdbx_strand_id
1 'polypeptide(L)'
;AGVDRVWGETPDGEGGYFSRTVTGTTSGSATFVRHATVSPAPEATPEVLDARAVEDKIAYAAERGIFLALTVEPRHAGDAERELLRRFPREVVSLERLMLRAMRAEAEARRVQWPKALAADSAARDSTDFKNLLRLAARAAPRLREQVLALRTPALLTRPGLLARYDLMEMLTAFSQASGAAGGPPSLWLLIAQAAPGLPQIDGAVLPVISGANWTRLTEHWVRNAHRAGGRSAA
;
A
#
# COMPACT_ATOMS: atom_id res chain seq x y z
N ALA A 1 -6.48 54.55 -12.41
CA ALA A 1 -5.25 54.02 -11.81
C ALA A 1 -4.83 52.83 -12.67
N GLY A 2 -3.75 53.00 -13.41
CA GLY A 2 -3.17 51.91 -14.22
C GLY A 2 -2.13 51.16 -13.39
N VAL A 3 -2.08 49.84 -13.56
CA VAL A 3 -1.05 49.01 -12.97
C VAL A 3 -0.04 48.67 -14.11
N ASP A 4 1.12 49.31 -14.07
CA ASP A 4 2.21 48.91 -14.97
C ASP A 4 3.00 47.78 -14.34
N ARG A 5 3.13 46.70 -15.07
CA ARG A 5 4.00 45.57 -14.71
C ARG A 5 5.35 45.78 -15.36
N VAL A 6 6.38 45.95 -14.56
CA VAL A 6 7.76 46.05 -15.04
C VAL A 6 8.49 44.76 -14.67
N TRP A 7 9.13 44.16 -15.67
CA TRP A 7 10.01 43.03 -15.45
C TRP A 7 11.43 43.53 -15.11
N GLY A 8 12.05 42.99 -14.09
CA GLY A 8 13.40 43.33 -13.67
C GLY A 8 14.13 42.12 -13.09
N GLU A 9 15.44 42.09 -13.26
CA GLU A 9 16.31 41.11 -12.62
C GLU A 9 16.70 41.61 -11.22
N THR A 10 16.66 40.67 -10.24
CA THR A 10 17.22 40.93 -8.92
C THR A 10 18.74 40.84 -8.94
N PRO A 11 19.48 41.44 -7.99
CA PRO A 11 20.91 41.38 -7.91
C PRO A 11 21.52 39.98 -7.88
N ASP A 12 20.72 38.99 -7.53
CA ASP A 12 21.07 37.59 -7.38
C ASP A 12 20.79 36.76 -8.65
N GLY A 13 20.34 37.37 -9.74
CA GLY A 13 20.13 36.72 -11.05
C GLY A 13 18.76 35.97 -11.15
N GLU A 14 17.87 36.05 -10.15
CA GLU A 14 16.52 35.50 -10.22
C GLU A 14 15.55 36.54 -10.80
N GLY A 15 14.93 36.21 -11.93
CA GLY A 15 13.89 37.03 -12.55
C GLY A 15 12.59 37.05 -11.79
N GLY A 16 12.03 38.22 -11.51
CA GLY A 16 10.75 38.37 -10.83
C GLY A 16 9.91 39.50 -11.44
N TYR A 17 8.57 39.41 -11.25
CA TYR A 17 7.66 40.48 -11.64
C TYR A 17 7.45 41.45 -10.48
N PHE A 18 7.66 42.74 -10.74
CA PHE A 18 7.37 43.83 -9.80
C PHE A 18 6.11 44.57 -10.27
N SER A 19 5.14 44.75 -9.40
CA SER A 19 4.00 45.60 -9.69
C SER A 19 4.19 47.00 -9.05
N ARG A 20 4.13 48.03 -9.84
CA ARG A 20 4.19 49.44 -9.40
C ARG A 20 2.75 49.99 -9.39
N THR A 21 2.24 50.33 -8.24
CA THR A 21 1.00 51.10 -8.16
C THR A 21 1.34 52.58 -8.06
N VAL A 22 1.02 53.35 -9.11
CA VAL A 22 1.18 54.80 -9.09
C VAL A 22 -0.17 55.41 -8.66
N THR A 23 -0.24 55.87 -7.43
CA THR A 23 -1.35 56.69 -6.97
C THR A 23 -1.01 58.15 -7.30
N GLY A 24 -1.71 58.73 -8.31
CA GLY A 24 -1.51 60.11 -8.70
C GLY A 24 -2.09 61.07 -7.69
N THR A 25 -1.22 61.72 -6.93
CA THR A 25 -1.37 63.06 -6.38
C THR A 25 0.00 63.67 -6.30
N THR A 26 0.07 64.94 -6.62
CA THR A 26 1.18 65.79 -6.97
C THR A 26 2.32 65.97 -5.94
N SER A 27 2.72 64.98 -5.22
CA SER A 27 3.97 64.99 -4.45
C SER A 27 4.53 63.57 -4.40
N GLY A 28 5.67 63.40 -5.04
CA GLY A 28 6.24 62.12 -5.40
C GLY A 28 6.73 61.23 -4.27
N SER A 29 5.83 60.58 -3.58
CA SER A 29 6.15 59.45 -2.70
C SER A 29 5.77 58.16 -3.39
N ALA A 30 6.73 57.42 -3.95
CA ALA A 30 6.55 56.09 -4.44
C ALA A 30 6.62 55.15 -3.23
N THR A 31 5.47 54.53 -2.86
CA THR A 31 5.46 53.49 -1.86
C THR A 31 5.77 52.14 -2.55
N PHE A 32 6.93 51.62 -2.30
CA PHE A 32 7.29 50.30 -2.74
C PHE A 32 6.65 49.26 -1.79
N VAL A 33 5.64 48.58 -2.25
CA VAL A 33 5.13 47.41 -1.55
C VAL A 33 6.07 46.25 -1.93
N ARG A 34 6.96 45.87 -1.03
CA ARG A 34 7.74 44.65 -1.15
C ARG A 34 6.77 43.48 -1.02
N HIS A 35 6.33 42.92 -2.12
CA HIS A 35 5.70 41.62 -2.04
C HIS A 35 6.77 40.66 -1.52
N ALA A 36 6.47 39.98 -0.42
CA ALA A 36 7.33 38.93 0.07
C ALA A 36 7.62 37.99 -1.11
N THR A 37 8.88 37.80 -1.45
CA THR A 37 9.31 36.75 -2.35
C THR A 37 8.73 35.47 -1.79
N VAL A 38 7.79 34.86 -2.49
CA VAL A 38 7.37 33.49 -2.17
C VAL A 38 8.66 32.70 -2.40
N SER A 39 9.33 32.34 -1.30
CA SER A 39 10.43 31.38 -1.38
C SER A 39 9.93 30.20 -2.21
N PRO A 40 10.62 29.77 -3.25
CA PRO A 40 10.22 28.58 -3.97
C PRO A 40 9.98 27.50 -2.93
N ALA A 41 8.83 26.84 -3.01
CA ALA A 41 8.53 25.75 -2.10
C ALA A 41 9.71 24.80 -2.15
N PRO A 42 10.29 24.37 -1.01
CA PRO A 42 11.47 23.55 -0.99
C PRO A 42 11.25 22.39 -1.95
N GLU A 43 12.15 22.21 -2.91
CA GLU A 43 12.08 21.15 -3.90
C GLU A 43 11.87 19.84 -3.16
N ALA A 44 10.82 19.11 -3.54
CA ALA A 44 10.49 17.85 -2.88
C ALA A 44 11.65 16.88 -3.09
N THR A 45 12.20 16.35 -2.01
CA THR A 45 13.29 15.36 -2.13
C THR A 45 12.82 14.11 -2.89
N PRO A 46 13.72 13.34 -3.51
CA PRO A 46 13.36 12.11 -4.22
C PRO A 46 12.48 11.17 -3.37
N GLU A 47 12.77 11.06 -2.08
CA GLU A 47 12.01 10.21 -1.17
C GLU A 47 10.57 10.71 -0.96
N VAL A 48 10.38 12.02 -0.94
CA VAL A 48 9.03 12.63 -0.86
C VAL A 48 8.27 12.41 -2.15
N LEU A 49 8.93 12.51 -3.30
CA LEU A 49 8.32 12.23 -4.61
C LEU A 49 7.92 10.76 -4.72
N ASP A 50 8.79 9.83 -4.31
CA ASP A 50 8.49 8.40 -4.26
C ASP A 50 7.28 8.11 -3.35
N ALA A 51 7.24 8.72 -2.17
CA ALA A 51 6.12 8.54 -1.25
C ALA A 51 4.80 9.10 -1.81
N ARG A 52 4.83 10.19 -2.58
CA ARG A 52 3.66 10.72 -3.30
C ARG A 52 3.22 9.76 -4.40
N ALA A 53 4.14 9.25 -5.21
CA ALA A 53 3.84 8.28 -6.26
C ALA A 53 3.21 6.99 -5.68
N VAL A 54 3.68 6.53 -4.53
CA VAL A 54 3.08 5.42 -3.79
C VAL A 54 1.65 5.76 -3.36
N GLU A 55 1.41 6.95 -2.79
CA GLU A 55 0.07 7.41 -2.39
C GLU A 55 -0.90 7.46 -3.56
N ASP A 56 -0.48 8.05 -4.68
CA ASP A 56 -1.31 8.17 -5.88
C ASP A 56 -1.69 6.79 -6.43
N LYS A 57 -0.75 5.85 -6.42
CA LYS A 57 -1.00 4.48 -6.85
C LYS A 57 -2.00 3.76 -5.95
N ILE A 58 -1.88 3.93 -4.63
CA ILE A 58 -2.81 3.35 -3.66
C ILE A 58 -4.21 3.97 -3.84
N ALA A 59 -4.30 5.30 -3.98
CA ALA A 59 -5.55 6.00 -4.23
C ALA A 59 -6.24 5.51 -5.52
N TYR A 60 -5.48 5.41 -6.60
CA TYR A 60 -5.97 4.86 -7.87
C TYR A 60 -6.51 3.43 -7.73
N ALA A 61 -5.77 2.56 -7.01
CA ALA A 61 -6.21 1.19 -6.78
C ALA A 61 -7.47 1.12 -5.90
N ALA A 62 -7.62 2.06 -4.94
CA ALA A 62 -8.81 2.17 -4.10
C ALA A 62 -10.05 2.54 -4.92
N GLU A 63 -9.93 3.55 -5.79
CA GLU A 63 -11.03 4.04 -6.63
C GLU A 63 -11.50 2.99 -7.65
N ARG A 64 -10.56 2.24 -8.21
CA ARG A 64 -10.82 1.24 -9.26
C ARG A 64 -11.13 -0.16 -8.75
N GLY A 65 -11.06 -0.41 -7.45
CA GLY A 65 -11.25 -1.74 -6.89
C GLY A 65 -10.16 -2.75 -7.27
N ILE A 66 -9.00 -2.28 -7.73
CA ILE A 66 -7.91 -3.13 -8.23
C ILE A 66 -7.27 -3.90 -7.07
N PHE A 67 -6.91 -5.17 -7.33
CA PHE A 67 -6.02 -5.92 -6.44
C PHE A 67 -4.66 -5.23 -6.35
N LEU A 68 -4.16 -5.01 -5.13
CA LEU A 68 -2.87 -4.36 -4.92
C LEU A 68 -2.04 -5.13 -3.89
N ALA A 69 -0.88 -5.62 -4.30
CA ALA A 69 0.12 -6.15 -3.39
C ALA A 69 1.00 -5.01 -2.86
N LEU A 70 1.10 -4.90 -1.54
CA LEU A 70 1.83 -3.87 -0.82
C LEU A 70 2.98 -4.52 -0.07
N THR A 71 4.22 -4.27 -0.49
CA THR A 71 5.39 -4.75 0.24
C THR A 71 5.89 -3.68 1.21
N VAL A 72 6.36 -4.08 2.36
CA VAL A 72 6.93 -3.20 3.38
C VAL A 72 8.04 -3.90 4.14
N GLU A 73 9.03 -3.16 4.62
CA GLU A 73 10.02 -3.74 5.53
C GLU A 73 9.35 -4.31 6.78
N PRO A 74 9.77 -5.50 7.26
CA PRO A 74 9.14 -6.17 8.41
C PRO A 74 9.03 -5.29 9.66
N ARG A 75 10.04 -4.46 9.94
CA ARG A 75 10.05 -3.52 11.08
C ARG A 75 8.95 -2.45 11.00
N HIS A 76 8.47 -2.13 9.80
CA HIS A 76 7.44 -1.12 9.56
C HIS A 76 6.06 -1.72 9.27
N ALA A 77 5.91 -3.05 9.28
CA ALA A 77 4.66 -3.71 8.86
C ALA A 77 3.44 -3.27 9.69
N GLY A 78 3.59 -3.18 11.01
CA GLY A 78 2.50 -2.73 11.90
C GLY A 78 2.14 -1.25 11.72
N ASP A 79 3.14 -0.40 11.48
CA ASP A 79 2.92 1.02 11.23
C ASP A 79 2.26 1.24 9.87
N ALA A 80 2.70 0.49 8.86
CA ALA A 80 2.11 0.51 7.52
C ALA A 80 0.65 0.05 7.53
N GLU A 81 0.32 -1.03 8.24
CA GLU A 81 -1.06 -1.50 8.41
C GLU A 81 -1.93 -0.40 9.02
N ARG A 82 -1.51 0.21 10.14
CA ARG A 82 -2.25 1.31 10.78
C ARG A 82 -2.44 2.50 9.86
N GLU A 83 -1.39 2.89 9.13
CA GLU A 83 -1.43 4.05 8.26
C GLU A 83 -2.30 3.79 7.01
N LEU A 84 -2.26 2.59 6.45
CA LEU A 84 -3.17 2.17 5.38
C LEU A 84 -4.63 2.27 5.82
N LEU A 85 -4.96 1.71 6.98
CA LEU A 85 -6.34 1.70 7.49
C LEU A 85 -6.84 3.09 7.88
N ARG A 86 -5.95 3.96 8.35
CA ARG A 86 -6.28 5.35 8.67
C ARG A 86 -6.64 6.16 7.42
N ARG A 87 -5.96 5.93 6.30
CA ARG A 87 -6.17 6.65 5.03
C ARG A 87 -7.22 6.01 4.15
N PHE A 88 -7.25 4.69 4.15
CA PHE A 88 -8.12 3.89 3.30
C PHE A 88 -8.84 2.84 4.16
N PRO A 89 -9.98 3.20 4.78
CA PRO A 89 -10.70 2.30 5.67
C PRO A 89 -11.06 0.98 4.96
N ARG A 90 -10.64 -0.15 5.56
CA ARG A 90 -10.81 -1.50 5.03
C ARG A 90 -11.04 -2.51 6.15
N GLU A 91 -11.70 -3.60 5.84
CA GLU A 91 -11.76 -4.76 6.71
C GLU A 91 -10.40 -5.46 6.74
N VAL A 92 -9.87 -5.74 7.94
CA VAL A 92 -8.61 -6.49 8.08
C VAL A 92 -8.89 -7.97 8.14
N VAL A 93 -8.36 -8.72 7.18
CA VAL A 93 -8.55 -10.16 7.06
C VAL A 93 -7.22 -10.88 7.16
N SER A 94 -7.00 -11.62 8.25
CA SER A 94 -5.81 -12.46 8.40
C SER A 94 -5.98 -13.76 7.63
N LEU A 95 -5.21 -13.94 6.56
CA LEU A 95 -5.19 -15.17 5.77
C LEU A 95 -4.71 -16.36 6.61
N GLU A 96 -3.76 -16.14 7.50
CA GLU A 96 -3.31 -17.16 8.46
C GLU A 96 -4.47 -17.69 9.32
N ARG A 97 -5.24 -16.78 9.94
CA ARG A 97 -6.37 -17.18 10.79
C ARG A 97 -7.47 -17.90 10.01
N LEU A 98 -7.75 -17.45 8.79
CA LEU A 98 -8.73 -18.11 7.93
C LEU A 98 -8.25 -19.51 7.53
N MET A 99 -6.98 -19.64 7.12
CA MET A 99 -6.39 -20.92 6.74
C MET A 99 -6.39 -21.92 7.90
N LEU A 100 -5.94 -21.51 9.08
CA LEU A 100 -5.94 -22.39 10.26
C LEU A 100 -7.36 -22.82 10.65
N ARG A 101 -8.36 -21.94 10.57
CA ARG A 101 -9.75 -22.30 10.80
C ARG A 101 -10.27 -23.30 9.76
N ALA A 102 -9.97 -23.07 8.50
CA ALA A 102 -10.38 -23.97 7.41
C ALA A 102 -9.73 -25.36 7.56
N MET A 103 -8.42 -25.41 7.86
CA MET A 103 -7.69 -26.66 8.09
C MET A 103 -8.21 -27.42 9.30
N ARG A 104 -8.53 -26.72 10.39
CA ARG A 104 -9.09 -27.34 11.60
C ARG A 104 -10.46 -27.96 11.32
N ALA A 105 -11.34 -27.25 10.63
CA ALA A 105 -12.64 -27.78 10.25
C ALA A 105 -12.52 -29.01 9.30
N GLU A 106 -11.56 -28.99 8.38
CA GLU A 106 -11.29 -30.13 7.50
C GLU A 106 -10.72 -31.33 8.27
N ALA A 107 -9.84 -31.08 9.26
CA ALA A 107 -9.30 -32.11 10.14
C ALA A 107 -10.41 -32.77 10.98
N GLU A 108 -11.30 -31.97 11.55
CA GLU A 108 -12.47 -32.46 12.32
C GLU A 108 -13.40 -33.32 11.44
N ALA A 109 -13.73 -32.87 10.24
CA ALA A 109 -14.55 -33.59 9.28
C ALA A 109 -13.96 -34.97 8.91
N ARG A 110 -12.64 -35.09 8.91
CA ARG A 110 -11.90 -36.32 8.57
C ARG A 110 -11.40 -37.09 9.78
N ARG A 111 -11.77 -36.68 10.98
CA ARG A 111 -11.35 -37.30 12.26
C ARG A 111 -9.80 -37.31 12.39
N VAL A 112 -9.12 -36.33 11.82
CA VAL A 112 -7.67 -36.12 11.99
C VAL A 112 -7.46 -35.37 13.30
N GLN A 113 -6.59 -35.90 14.15
CA GLN A 113 -6.26 -35.26 15.42
C GLN A 113 -5.46 -33.97 15.16
N TRP A 114 -5.98 -32.81 15.55
CA TRP A 114 -5.35 -31.51 15.33
C TRP A 114 -3.90 -31.43 15.87
N PRO A 115 -3.55 -31.96 17.08
CA PRO A 115 -2.14 -31.99 17.53
C PRO A 115 -1.20 -32.71 16.57
N LYS A 116 -1.65 -33.76 15.87
CA LYS A 116 -0.84 -34.45 14.85
C LYS A 116 -0.60 -33.57 13.62
N ALA A 117 -1.61 -32.80 13.20
CA ALA A 117 -1.45 -31.85 12.11
C ALA A 117 -0.47 -30.73 12.47
N LEU A 118 -0.48 -30.22 13.72
CA LEU A 118 0.49 -29.24 14.20
C LEU A 118 1.91 -29.84 14.28
N ALA A 119 2.07 -31.07 14.76
CA ALA A 119 3.36 -31.76 14.79
C ALA A 119 3.92 -31.96 13.38
N ALA A 120 3.06 -32.30 12.42
CA ALA A 120 3.44 -32.47 11.02
C ALA A 120 4.00 -31.16 10.38
N ASP A 121 3.59 -29.99 10.86
CA ASP A 121 4.12 -28.71 10.37
C ASP A 121 5.60 -28.50 10.74
N SER A 122 6.07 -29.10 11.82
CA SER A 122 7.48 -29.06 12.23
C SER A 122 8.34 -30.18 11.58
N ALA A 123 7.71 -31.10 10.86
CA ALA A 123 8.41 -32.21 10.20
C ALA A 123 9.15 -31.75 8.94
N ALA A 124 10.11 -32.54 8.50
CA ALA A 124 10.84 -32.29 7.25
C ALA A 124 9.86 -32.26 6.04
N ARG A 125 10.08 -31.36 5.09
CA ARG A 125 9.18 -31.17 3.93
C ARG A 125 8.98 -32.40 3.07
N ASP A 126 9.97 -33.28 3.02
CA ASP A 126 9.93 -34.55 2.29
C ASP A 126 9.28 -35.70 3.06
N SER A 127 9.00 -35.52 4.36
CA SER A 127 8.36 -36.50 5.22
C SER A 127 6.91 -36.82 4.80
N THR A 128 6.45 -37.99 5.13
CA THR A 128 5.06 -38.40 4.91
C THR A 128 4.08 -37.53 5.69
N ASP A 129 4.45 -37.13 6.90
CA ASP A 129 3.61 -36.31 7.75
C ASP A 129 3.41 -34.90 7.16
N PHE A 130 4.49 -34.26 6.68
CA PHE A 130 4.37 -32.97 6.01
C PHE A 130 3.56 -33.06 4.72
N LYS A 131 3.77 -34.11 3.90
CA LYS A 131 2.96 -34.38 2.69
C LYS A 131 1.47 -34.56 3.02
N ASN A 132 1.15 -35.21 4.12
CA ASN A 132 -0.23 -35.33 4.57
C ASN A 132 -0.81 -33.99 5.04
N LEU A 133 -0.01 -33.15 5.69
CA LEU A 133 -0.38 -31.77 6.03
C LEU A 133 -0.67 -30.93 4.78
N LEU A 134 0.17 -31.00 3.75
CA LEU A 134 -0.09 -30.34 2.47
C LEU A 134 -1.42 -30.78 1.84
N ARG A 135 -1.74 -32.06 1.89
CA ARG A 135 -3.04 -32.57 1.41
C ARG A 135 -4.20 -32.03 2.22
N LEU A 136 -4.06 -31.91 3.55
CA LEU A 136 -5.07 -31.30 4.41
C LEU A 136 -5.26 -29.82 4.06
N ALA A 137 -4.16 -29.08 3.89
CA ALA A 137 -4.18 -27.67 3.49
C ALA A 137 -4.84 -27.48 2.12
N ALA A 138 -4.47 -28.30 1.11
CA ALA A 138 -5.08 -28.26 -0.22
C ALA A 138 -6.59 -28.48 -0.20
N ARG A 139 -7.09 -29.36 0.68
CA ARG A 139 -8.54 -29.63 0.86
C ARG A 139 -9.26 -28.50 1.59
N ALA A 140 -8.57 -27.81 2.49
CA ALA A 140 -9.09 -26.65 3.19
C ALA A 140 -9.12 -25.39 2.33
N ALA A 141 -8.26 -25.31 1.31
CA ALA A 141 -8.07 -24.14 0.44
C ALA A 141 -9.36 -23.61 -0.22
N PRO A 142 -10.28 -24.44 -0.75
CA PRO A 142 -11.54 -23.96 -1.32
C PRO A 142 -12.35 -23.14 -0.31
N ARG A 143 -12.42 -23.58 0.95
CA ARG A 143 -13.14 -22.87 1.99
C ARG A 143 -12.53 -21.51 2.32
N LEU A 144 -11.20 -21.42 2.37
CA LEU A 144 -10.51 -20.14 2.50
C LEU A 144 -10.84 -19.22 1.32
N ARG A 145 -10.75 -19.74 0.10
CA ARG A 145 -11.04 -18.99 -1.12
C ARG A 145 -12.47 -18.45 -1.10
N GLU A 146 -13.46 -19.27 -0.80
CA GLU A 146 -14.86 -18.87 -0.71
C GLU A 146 -15.06 -17.75 0.30
N GLN A 147 -14.45 -17.84 1.48
CA GLN A 147 -14.55 -16.81 2.51
C GLN A 147 -13.97 -15.47 2.06
N VAL A 148 -12.84 -15.46 1.37
CA VAL A 148 -12.24 -14.22 0.85
C VAL A 148 -13.08 -13.65 -0.30
N LEU A 149 -13.55 -14.49 -1.21
CA LEU A 149 -14.37 -14.06 -2.36
C LEU A 149 -15.79 -13.60 -1.96
N ALA A 150 -16.27 -14.04 -0.81
CA ALA A 150 -17.56 -13.64 -0.25
C ALA A 150 -17.53 -12.27 0.45
N LEU A 151 -16.36 -11.65 0.64
CA LEU A 151 -16.27 -10.31 1.24
C LEU A 151 -17.07 -9.29 0.45
N ARG A 152 -17.77 -8.42 1.15
CA ARG A 152 -18.63 -7.37 0.56
C ARG A 152 -18.12 -5.96 0.82
N THR A 153 -17.05 -5.86 1.57
CA THR A 153 -16.34 -4.61 1.90
C THR A 153 -14.93 -4.67 1.32
N PRO A 154 -14.31 -3.52 1.01
CA PRO A 154 -12.89 -3.46 0.68
C PRO A 154 -12.07 -4.07 1.81
N ALA A 155 -11.13 -4.97 1.49
CA ALA A 155 -10.36 -5.68 2.51
C ALA A 155 -8.84 -5.56 2.35
N LEU A 156 -8.15 -5.54 3.49
CA LEU A 156 -6.71 -5.67 3.61
C LEU A 156 -6.38 -7.08 4.10
N LEU A 157 -5.85 -7.90 3.19
CA LEU A 157 -5.37 -9.25 3.49
C LEU A 157 -4.00 -9.15 4.14
N THR A 158 -3.84 -9.79 5.28
CA THR A 158 -2.59 -9.78 6.05
C THR A 158 -2.11 -11.20 6.35
N ARG A 159 -0.83 -11.34 6.70
CA ARG A 159 -0.21 -12.61 7.11
C ARG A 159 -0.39 -13.74 6.08
N PRO A 160 0.11 -13.57 4.85
CA PRO A 160 -0.06 -14.57 3.80
C PRO A 160 0.90 -15.77 3.88
N GLY A 161 1.83 -15.84 4.84
CA GLY A 161 2.93 -16.81 4.90
C GLY A 161 2.48 -18.27 4.74
N LEU A 162 1.34 -18.67 5.31
CA LEU A 162 0.85 -20.05 5.15
C LEU A 162 0.50 -20.42 3.71
N LEU A 163 0.20 -19.44 2.83
CA LEU A 163 -0.03 -19.74 1.41
C LEU A 163 1.25 -20.23 0.73
N ALA A 164 2.39 -19.59 1.00
CA ALA A 164 3.68 -20.04 0.48
C ALA A 164 4.11 -21.35 1.14
N ARG A 165 3.93 -21.47 2.46
CA ARG A 165 4.31 -22.66 3.20
C ARG A 165 3.60 -23.93 2.73
N TYR A 166 2.34 -23.82 2.34
CA TYR A 166 1.50 -24.96 1.93
C TYR A 166 1.29 -25.06 0.41
N ASP A 167 2.11 -24.40 -0.38
CA ASP A 167 2.09 -24.43 -1.85
C ASP A 167 0.74 -23.96 -2.45
N LEU A 168 0.11 -22.94 -1.84
CA LEU A 168 -1.20 -22.40 -2.21
C LEU A 168 -1.14 -21.00 -2.87
N MET A 169 0.03 -20.61 -3.38
CA MET A 169 0.26 -19.26 -3.95
C MET A 169 -0.66 -18.95 -5.14
N GLU A 170 -1.06 -19.95 -5.91
CA GLU A 170 -2.00 -19.79 -7.04
C GLU A 170 -3.36 -19.21 -6.62
N MET A 171 -3.72 -19.33 -5.34
CA MET A 171 -4.95 -18.73 -4.82
C MET A 171 -4.96 -17.20 -4.97
N LEU A 172 -3.78 -16.57 -4.92
CA LEU A 172 -3.62 -15.12 -5.09
C LEU A 172 -4.00 -14.66 -6.51
N THR A 173 -3.82 -15.50 -7.52
CA THR A 173 -4.32 -15.26 -8.89
C THR A 173 -5.84 -15.14 -8.89
N ALA A 174 -6.54 -16.06 -8.21
CA ALA A 174 -7.99 -16.01 -8.11
C ALA A 174 -8.48 -14.76 -7.35
N PHE A 175 -7.77 -14.35 -6.28
CA PHE A 175 -8.09 -13.12 -5.55
C PHE A 175 -7.89 -11.88 -6.40
N SER A 176 -6.80 -11.82 -7.16
CA SER A 176 -6.51 -10.72 -8.07
C SER A 176 -7.56 -10.58 -9.18
N GLN A 177 -7.98 -11.70 -9.76
CA GLN A 177 -9.00 -11.71 -10.81
C GLN A 177 -10.40 -11.33 -10.31
N ALA A 178 -10.72 -11.68 -9.07
CA ALA A 178 -12.03 -11.43 -8.48
C ALA A 178 -12.16 -10.02 -7.87
N SER A 179 -11.04 -9.36 -7.54
CA SER A 179 -11.04 -8.02 -6.95
C SER A 179 -11.64 -7.00 -7.92
N GLY A 180 -12.70 -6.31 -7.50
CA GLY A 180 -13.42 -5.33 -8.32
C GLY A 180 -14.30 -5.93 -9.43
N ALA A 181 -14.32 -7.25 -9.58
CA ALA A 181 -15.18 -7.92 -10.54
C ALA A 181 -16.64 -8.01 -10.04
N ALA A 182 -17.59 -8.09 -10.98
CA ALA A 182 -19.00 -8.25 -10.65
C ALA A 182 -19.22 -9.52 -9.79
N GLY A 183 -19.83 -9.34 -8.61
CA GLY A 183 -20.08 -10.42 -7.66
C GLY A 183 -18.89 -10.82 -6.77
N GLY A 184 -17.71 -10.27 -7.03
CA GLY A 184 -16.51 -10.44 -6.21
C GLY A 184 -16.39 -9.39 -5.10
N PRO A 185 -15.30 -9.44 -4.31
CA PRO A 185 -14.99 -8.41 -3.34
C PRO A 185 -14.71 -7.07 -4.02
N PRO A 186 -15.17 -5.93 -3.44
CA PRO A 186 -15.03 -4.61 -4.07
C PRO A 186 -13.59 -4.21 -4.32
N SER A 187 -12.66 -4.59 -3.45
CA SER A 187 -11.22 -4.36 -3.56
C SER A 187 -10.47 -5.23 -2.57
N LEU A 188 -9.41 -5.88 -3.01
CA LEU A 188 -8.52 -6.67 -2.15
C LEU A 188 -7.10 -6.11 -2.20
N TRP A 189 -6.53 -5.78 -1.05
CA TRP A 189 -5.12 -5.46 -0.92
C TRP A 189 -4.41 -6.53 -0.11
N LEU A 190 -3.16 -6.80 -0.43
CA LEU A 190 -2.34 -7.80 0.24
C LEU A 190 -1.10 -7.13 0.83
N LEU A 191 -0.99 -7.11 2.16
CA LEU A 191 0.19 -6.59 2.86
C LEU A 191 1.21 -7.71 3.09
N ILE A 192 2.44 -7.48 2.62
CA ILE A 192 3.55 -8.43 2.66
C ILE A 192 4.73 -7.79 3.37
N ALA A 193 5.17 -8.39 4.47
CA ALA A 193 6.42 -8.03 5.11
C ALA A 193 7.59 -8.66 4.34
N GLN A 194 8.41 -7.83 3.68
CA GLN A 194 9.52 -8.26 2.84
C GLN A 194 10.76 -7.39 3.10
N ALA A 195 11.85 -7.99 3.53
CA ALA A 195 13.08 -7.28 3.85
C ALA A 195 13.82 -6.80 2.59
N ALA A 196 14.03 -7.69 1.62
CA ALA A 196 14.75 -7.36 0.40
C ALA A 196 13.89 -6.51 -0.55
N PRO A 197 14.46 -5.48 -1.23
CA PRO A 197 13.79 -4.82 -2.34
C PRO A 197 13.60 -5.79 -3.51
N GLY A 198 12.65 -5.48 -4.40
CA GLY A 198 12.39 -6.28 -5.60
C GLY A 198 10.94 -6.72 -5.71
N LEU A 199 10.70 -7.72 -6.55
CA LEU A 199 9.36 -8.25 -6.78
C LEU A 199 8.73 -8.79 -5.49
N PRO A 200 7.41 -8.65 -5.31
CA PRO A 200 6.72 -9.17 -4.13
C PRO A 200 6.93 -10.67 -3.96
N GLN A 201 7.35 -11.06 -2.76
CA GLN A 201 7.59 -12.45 -2.38
C GLN A 201 6.98 -12.72 -1.00
N ILE A 202 6.49 -13.92 -0.82
CA ILE A 202 6.02 -14.44 0.47
C ILE A 202 6.90 -15.64 0.79
N ASP A 203 7.73 -15.54 1.83
CA ASP A 203 8.67 -16.58 2.26
C ASP A 203 9.51 -17.16 1.09
N GLY A 204 9.99 -16.27 0.19
CA GLY A 204 10.80 -16.64 -0.98
C GLY A 204 10.00 -17.05 -2.22
N ALA A 205 8.71 -17.28 -2.11
CA ALA A 205 7.85 -17.56 -3.26
C ALA A 205 7.38 -16.25 -3.92
N VAL A 206 7.69 -16.06 -5.20
CA VAL A 206 7.27 -14.88 -5.96
C VAL A 206 5.75 -14.90 -6.18
N LEU A 207 5.10 -13.73 -6.05
CA LEU A 207 3.67 -13.63 -6.34
C LEU A 207 3.37 -13.98 -7.79
N PRO A 208 2.36 -14.83 -8.07
CA PRO A 208 2.03 -15.25 -9.43
C PRO A 208 1.36 -14.16 -10.30
N VAL A 209 0.89 -13.07 -9.69
CA VAL A 209 0.12 -11.98 -10.35
C VAL A 209 0.85 -10.66 -10.27
N ILE A 210 2.03 -10.57 -10.83
CA ILE A 210 2.79 -9.32 -10.83
C ILE A 210 2.66 -8.60 -12.16
N SER A 211 1.97 -7.47 -12.15
CA SER A 211 2.12 -6.42 -13.16
C SER A 211 2.60 -5.15 -12.47
N GLY A 212 3.27 -4.28 -13.19
CA GLY A 212 3.69 -2.98 -12.64
C GLY A 212 2.55 -2.17 -12.02
N ALA A 213 1.29 -2.42 -12.40
CA ALA A 213 0.11 -1.76 -11.86
C ALA A 213 -0.36 -2.35 -10.52
N ASN A 214 -0.12 -3.65 -10.28
CA ASN A 214 -0.77 -4.41 -9.20
C ASN A 214 0.10 -4.59 -7.95
N TRP A 215 1.24 -3.91 -7.86
CA TRP A 215 2.04 -3.92 -6.64
C TRP A 215 2.82 -2.62 -6.44
N THR A 216 3.13 -2.29 -5.20
CA THR A 216 4.03 -1.19 -4.85
C THR A 216 4.72 -1.46 -3.52
N ARG A 217 5.88 -0.82 -3.30
CA ARG A 217 6.58 -0.85 -2.02
C ARG A 217 6.20 0.38 -1.19
N LEU A 218 5.75 0.15 0.02
CA LEU A 218 5.55 1.19 1.01
C LEU A 218 6.91 1.62 1.55
N THR A 219 7.32 2.84 1.22
CA THR A 219 8.58 3.40 1.71
C THR A 219 8.43 3.88 3.15
N GLU A 220 9.54 3.99 3.89
CA GLU A 220 9.54 4.54 5.24
C GLU A 220 8.95 5.96 5.27
N HIS A 221 9.26 6.80 4.27
CA HIS A 221 8.73 8.16 4.14
C HIS A 221 7.21 8.16 3.97
N TRP A 222 6.66 7.19 3.24
CA TRP A 222 5.22 7.02 3.12
C TRP A 222 4.60 6.62 4.46
N VAL A 223 5.17 5.64 5.16
CA VAL A 223 4.68 5.15 6.46
C VAL A 223 4.72 6.27 7.51
N ARG A 224 5.77 7.08 7.51
CA ARG A 224 5.93 8.22 8.43
C ARG A 224 5.19 9.49 8.02
N ASN A 225 4.45 9.48 6.93
CA ASN A 225 3.76 10.68 6.39
C ASN A 225 4.67 11.85 6.02
N ALA A 226 5.95 11.65 5.80
CA ALA A 226 6.90 12.72 5.52
C ALA A 226 6.52 13.54 4.26
N HIS A 227 5.90 12.89 3.26
CA HIS A 227 5.42 13.51 2.02
C HIS A 227 4.22 14.47 2.21
N ARG A 228 3.51 14.38 3.36
CA ARG A 228 2.37 15.25 3.70
C ARG A 228 2.75 16.38 4.65
N ALA A 229 3.82 16.22 5.42
CA ALA A 229 4.28 17.23 6.37
C ALA A 229 4.73 18.54 5.68
N GLY A 230 5.31 18.44 4.47
CA GLY A 230 5.73 19.60 3.68
C GLY A 230 4.61 20.48 3.13
N GLY A 231 3.34 20.05 3.19
CA GLY A 231 2.19 20.81 2.71
C GLY A 231 1.47 21.67 3.76
N ARG A 232 1.86 21.59 5.02
CA ARG A 232 1.20 22.34 6.13
C ARG A 232 1.90 23.61 6.57
N SER A 233 2.92 24.07 5.85
CA SER A 233 3.64 25.30 6.23
C SER A 233 3.14 26.56 5.51
N ALA A 234 1.93 26.54 4.95
CA ALA A 234 1.30 27.72 4.35
C ALA A 234 -0.18 27.78 4.76
N ALA A 235 -0.45 28.20 5.99
CA ALA A 235 -1.73 28.74 6.44
C ALA A 235 -1.46 29.83 7.48
#